data_3fd336ee1feb3df690729cf599ea7d59
#
_entry.id   3fd336ee1feb3df690729cf599ea7d59
#
_cell.length_a   1.000
_cell.length_b   1.000
_cell.length_c   1.000
_cell.angle_alpha   90.00
_cell.angle_beta   90.00
_cell.angle_gamma   90.00
#
_symmetry.space_group_name_H-M   'P 1'
#
loop_
_entity.id
_entity.type
_entity.pdbx_description
1 polymer ?
#
loop_
_entity_poly.entity_id
_entity_poly.type
_entity_poly.pdbx_seq_one_letter_code
_entity_poly.pdbx_strand_id
1 'polypeptide(L)'
;FGERGYHDAAIARIAQLADVAIGSFYTYFDSKEAVFRALVDSMSAELRLAMTAVIVAAPDRLAGERAVIAAFIEFCRKNKALSRIIAEAAFVSEDAYRRHYDKLAKSYAASLTKAFGRGEMSDGDMMVRAWAIIGMNIFLGLRFGVWDESADPAHIADAGIALISEGLRPR
;
A
#
# COMPACT_ATOMS: atom_id res chain seq x y z
N PHE A 1 -5.40 -7.06 15.74
CA PHE A 1 -4.62 -7.79 14.72
C PHE A 1 -3.18 -7.26 14.62
N GLY A 2 -2.94 -5.96 14.45
CA GLY A 2 -1.62 -5.42 14.20
C GLY A 2 -0.54 -5.76 15.23
N GLU A 3 -0.89 -5.84 16.50
CA GLU A 3 0.05 -6.18 17.58
C GLU A 3 0.28 -7.69 17.72
N ARG A 4 -0.79 -8.48 17.62
CA ARG A 4 -0.78 -9.92 17.97
C ARG A 4 -0.84 -10.84 16.75
N GLY A 5 -1.15 -10.31 15.58
CA GLY A 5 -1.45 -11.09 14.40
C GLY A 5 -2.88 -11.64 14.39
N TYR A 6 -3.24 -12.30 13.32
CA TYR A 6 -4.58 -12.86 13.13
C TYR A 6 -4.87 -13.97 14.14
N HIS A 7 -3.96 -14.94 14.31
CA HIS A 7 -4.25 -16.15 15.10
C HIS A 7 -4.48 -15.82 16.58
N ASP A 8 -3.66 -14.96 17.16
CA ASP A 8 -3.69 -14.65 18.59
C ASP A 8 -4.69 -13.52 18.96
N ALA A 9 -5.31 -12.91 17.97
CA ALA A 9 -6.35 -11.92 18.19
C ALA A 9 -7.69 -12.61 18.53
N ALA A 10 -8.15 -12.45 19.78
CA ALA A 10 -9.46 -12.96 20.21
C ALA A 10 -10.59 -11.98 19.89
N ILE A 11 -11.72 -12.47 19.39
CA ILE A 11 -12.92 -11.65 19.09
C ILE A 11 -13.38 -10.87 20.33
N ALA A 12 -13.39 -11.50 21.50
CA ALA A 12 -13.77 -10.85 22.76
C ALA A 12 -12.88 -9.61 23.04
N ARG A 13 -11.58 -9.70 22.75
CA ARG A 13 -10.67 -8.57 22.92
C ARG A 13 -10.89 -7.48 21.87
N ILE A 14 -11.20 -7.85 20.64
CA ILE A 14 -11.53 -6.90 19.57
C ILE A 14 -12.80 -6.12 19.94
N ALA A 15 -13.87 -6.81 20.38
CA ALA A 15 -15.10 -6.19 20.83
C ALA A 15 -14.87 -5.25 22.03
N GLN A 16 -14.08 -5.69 23.02
CA GLN A 16 -13.71 -4.87 24.17
C GLN A 16 -12.97 -3.59 23.79
N LEU A 17 -11.99 -3.67 22.84
CA LEU A 17 -11.24 -2.51 22.39
C LEU A 17 -12.10 -1.53 21.56
N ALA A 18 -13.13 -2.05 20.90
CA ALA A 18 -14.11 -1.25 20.16
C ALA A 18 -15.23 -0.70 21.04
N ASP A 19 -15.21 -0.99 22.34
CA ASP A 19 -16.26 -0.62 23.30
C ASP A 19 -17.66 -1.11 22.90
N VAL A 20 -17.74 -2.35 22.37
CA VAL A 20 -19.01 -2.96 21.99
C VAL A 20 -19.21 -4.31 22.69
N ALA A 21 -20.47 -4.67 22.94
CA ALA A 21 -20.79 -6.01 23.43
C ALA A 21 -20.44 -7.08 22.38
N ILE A 22 -19.99 -8.25 22.84
CA ILE A 22 -19.64 -9.36 21.93
C ILE A 22 -20.82 -9.78 21.03
N GLY A 23 -22.05 -9.68 21.52
CA GLY A 23 -23.26 -9.90 20.71
C GLY A 23 -23.39 -8.90 19.57
N SER A 24 -23.05 -7.64 19.81
CA SER A 24 -23.04 -6.60 18.77
C SER A 24 -21.98 -6.86 17.71
N PHE A 25 -20.82 -7.43 18.07
CA PHE A 25 -19.82 -7.85 17.09
C PHE A 25 -20.42 -8.81 16.07
N TYR A 26 -21.13 -9.85 16.51
CA TYR A 26 -21.73 -10.86 15.63
C TYR A 26 -22.94 -10.33 14.82
N THR A 27 -23.48 -9.16 15.16
CA THR A 27 -24.47 -8.48 14.33
C THR A 27 -23.86 -7.92 13.03
N TYR A 28 -22.58 -7.54 13.06
CA TYR A 28 -21.88 -6.93 11.93
C TYR A 28 -20.94 -7.88 11.20
N PHE A 29 -20.37 -8.87 11.90
CA PHE A 29 -19.36 -9.77 11.36
C PHE A 29 -19.61 -11.21 11.77
N ASP A 30 -19.84 -12.08 10.81
CA ASP A 30 -20.13 -13.51 11.05
C ASP A 30 -18.92 -14.27 11.61
N SER A 31 -17.71 -13.75 11.47
CA SER A 31 -16.48 -14.43 11.88
C SER A 31 -15.31 -13.46 12.11
N LYS A 32 -14.24 -13.96 12.75
CA LYS A 32 -12.95 -13.26 12.87
C LYS A 32 -12.35 -12.93 11.49
N GLU A 33 -12.51 -13.83 10.53
CA GLU A 33 -12.06 -13.62 9.16
C GLU A 33 -12.84 -12.49 8.47
N ALA A 34 -14.15 -12.37 8.70
CA ALA A 34 -14.97 -11.31 8.10
C ALA A 34 -14.50 -9.92 8.56
N VAL A 35 -14.24 -9.73 9.85
CA VAL A 35 -13.69 -8.44 10.34
C VAL A 35 -12.27 -8.20 9.86
N PHE A 36 -11.45 -9.24 9.72
CA PHE A 36 -10.10 -9.12 9.18
C PHE A 36 -10.12 -8.67 7.71
N ARG A 37 -11.01 -9.25 6.88
CA ARG A 37 -11.23 -8.82 5.48
C ARG A 37 -11.69 -7.37 5.39
N ALA A 38 -12.64 -6.97 6.22
CA ALA A 38 -13.10 -5.58 6.28
C ALA A 38 -11.97 -4.61 6.66
N LEU A 39 -11.11 -5.00 7.61
CA LEU A 39 -9.92 -4.24 7.97
C LEU A 39 -8.98 -4.09 6.78
N VAL A 40 -8.63 -5.17 6.06
CA VAL A 40 -7.77 -5.14 4.86
C VAL A 40 -8.35 -4.22 3.80
N ASP A 41 -9.67 -4.28 3.54
CA ASP A 41 -10.34 -3.43 2.56
C ASP A 41 -10.30 -1.93 2.97
N SER A 42 -10.54 -1.62 4.26
CA SER A 42 -10.47 -0.25 4.81
C SER A 42 -9.06 0.33 4.68
N MET A 43 -8.05 -0.39 5.18
CA MET A 43 -6.65 0.02 5.11
C MET A 43 -6.17 0.21 3.66
N SER A 44 -6.63 -0.66 2.75
CA SER A 44 -6.36 -0.54 1.31
C SER A 44 -6.94 0.74 0.72
N ALA A 45 -8.13 1.13 1.14
CA ALA A 45 -8.77 2.36 0.67
C ALA A 45 -8.02 3.60 1.18
N GLU A 46 -7.66 3.63 2.45
CA GLU A 46 -6.89 4.71 3.07
C GLU A 46 -5.53 4.91 2.40
N LEU A 47 -4.79 3.81 2.18
CA LEU A 47 -3.51 3.85 1.48
C LEU A 47 -3.66 4.44 0.07
N ARG A 48 -4.64 3.96 -0.71
CA ARG A 48 -4.87 4.49 -2.07
C ARG A 48 -5.19 5.97 -2.06
N LEU A 49 -6.03 6.43 -1.14
CA LEU A 49 -6.37 7.85 -1.01
C LEU A 49 -5.14 8.69 -0.66
N ALA A 50 -4.34 8.25 0.32
CA ALA A 50 -3.13 8.94 0.73
C ALA A 50 -2.11 9.05 -0.41
N MET A 51 -1.82 7.95 -1.11
CA MET A 51 -0.85 7.96 -2.21
C MET A 51 -1.37 8.72 -3.45
N THR A 52 -2.67 8.67 -3.72
CA THR A 52 -3.29 9.46 -4.81
C THR A 52 -3.18 10.95 -4.53
N ALA A 53 -3.39 11.39 -3.29
CA ALA A 53 -3.26 12.80 -2.91
C ALA A 53 -1.83 13.31 -3.14
N VAL A 54 -0.81 12.49 -2.84
CA VAL A 54 0.61 12.82 -3.09
C VAL A 54 0.88 13.01 -4.58
N ILE A 55 0.38 12.11 -5.44
CA ILE A 55 0.54 12.22 -6.91
C ILE A 55 -0.15 13.49 -7.45
N VAL A 56 -1.36 13.76 -7.00
CA VAL A 56 -2.15 14.89 -7.49
C VAL A 56 -1.54 16.25 -7.08
N ALA A 57 -0.87 16.30 -5.94
CA ALA A 57 -0.21 17.51 -5.45
C ALA A 57 1.12 17.82 -6.19
N ALA A 58 1.67 16.87 -6.94
CA ALA A 58 2.95 17.05 -7.62
C ALA A 58 2.78 17.83 -8.95
N PRO A 59 3.82 18.55 -9.41
CA PRO A 59 3.76 19.34 -10.63
C PRO A 59 3.69 18.51 -11.92
N ASP A 60 4.25 17.31 -11.90
CA ASP A 60 4.24 16.35 -13.02
C ASP A 60 4.28 14.91 -12.51
N ARG A 61 4.21 13.94 -13.43
CA ARG A 61 4.15 12.52 -13.06
C ARG A 61 5.42 12.02 -12.38
N LEU A 62 6.58 12.38 -12.87
CA LEU A 62 7.84 11.88 -12.29
C LEU A 62 8.09 12.45 -10.90
N ALA A 63 7.80 13.73 -10.69
CA ALA A 63 7.81 14.33 -9.35
C ALA A 63 6.81 13.65 -8.41
N GLY A 64 5.63 13.28 -8.92
CA GLY A 64 4.63 12.51 -8.18
C GLY A 64 5.12 11.12 -7.79
N GLU A 65 5.78 10.38 -8.69
CA GLU A 65 6.36 9.07 -8.39
C GLU A 65 7.44 9.17 -7.31
N ARG A 66 8.34 10.15 -7.45
CA ARG A 66 9.36 10.42 -6.42
C ARG A 66 8.74 10.68 -5.06
N ALA A 67 7.73 11.52 -5.02
CA ALA A 67 7.03 11.86 -3.78
C ALA A 67 6.32 10.65 -3.16
N VAL A 68 5.73 9.77 -3.98
CA VAL A 68 5.08 8.54 -3.51
C VAL A 68 6.09 7.57 -2.90
N ILE A 69 7.29 7.39 -3.49
CA ILE A 69 8.32 6.52 -2.91
C ILE A 69 8.66 6.99 -1.48
N ALA A 70 8.97 8.27 -1.31
CA ALA A 70 9.30 8.83 0.00
C ALA A 70 8.12 8.73 0.99
N ALA A 71 6.92 9.13 0.55
CA ALA A 71 5.71 9.10 1.37
C ALA A 71 5.33 7.68 1.79
N PHE A 72 5.51 6.69 0.91
CA PHE A 72 5.20 5.30 1.23
C PHE A 72 6.19 4.69 2.22
N ILE A 73 7.48 5.02 2.14
CA ILE A 73 8.48 4.62 3.15
C ILE A 73 8.09 5.20 4.53
N GLU A 74 7.77 6.50 4.59
CA GLU A 74 7.30 7.14 5.82
C GLU A 74 5.99 6.55 6.35
N PHE A 75 5.07 6.22 5.45
CA PHE A 75 3.83 5.53 5.79
C PHE A 75 4.11 4.16 6.42
N CYS A 76 5.03 3.36 5.86
CA CYS A 76 5.43 2.07 6.41
C CYS A 76 6.06 2.20 7.80
N ARG A 77 6.89 3.22 8.04
CA ARG A 77 7.47 3.51 9.35
C ARG A 77 6.41 3.74 10.42
N LYS A 78 5.42 4.56 10.09
CA LYS A 78 4.33 4.92 10.99
C LYS A 78 3.31 3.80 11.18
N ASN A 79 3.21 2.88 10.24
CA ASN A 79 2.15 1.88 10.16
C ASN A 79 2.69 0.45 9.98
N LYS A 80 3.69 0.05 10.79
CA LYS A 80 4.30 -1.31 10.72
C LYS A 80 3.29 -2.44 10.86
N ALA A 81 2.26 -2.23 11.68
CA ALA A 81 1.16 -3.17 11.83
C ALA A 81 0.40 -3.44 10.53
N LEU A 82 0.30 -2.43 9.65
CA LEU A 82 -0.34 -2.57 8.35
C LEU A 82 0.40 -3.55 7.44
N SER A 83 1.72 -3.41 7.34
CA SER A 83 2.54 -4.31 6.53
C SER A 83 2.39 -5.77 6.97
N ARG A 84 2.30 -6.00 8.30
CA ARG A 84 2.04 -7.32 8.88
C ARG A 84 0.65 -7.84 8.50
N ILE A 85 -0.40 -7.02 8.64
CA ILE A 85 -1.78 -7.42 8.32
C ILE A 85 -1.90 -7.80 6.84
N ILE A 86 -1.31 -7.03 5.92
CA ILE A 86 -1.33 -7.35 4.49
C ILE A 86 -0.55 -8.65 4.21
N ALA A 87 0.60 -8.88 4.85
CA ALA A 87 1.34 -10.13 4.70
C ALA A 87 0.55 -11.34 5.22
N GLU A 88 -0.12 -11.21 6.37
CA GLU A 88 -0.99 -12.27 6.92
C GLU A 88 -2.21 -12.54 6.04
N ALA A 89 -2.73 -11.52 5.34
CA ALA A 89 -3.88 -11.68 4.45
C ALA A 89 -3.64 -12.72 3.33
N ALA A 90 -2.40 -12.88 2.87
CA ALA A 90 -2.04 -13.89 1.89
C ALA A 90 -2.40 -15.32 2.34
N PHE A 91 -2.39 -15.59 3.65
CA PHE A 91 -2.64 -16.90 4.24
C PHE A 91 -4.01 -17.02 4.90
N VAL A 92 -4.57 -15.91 5.39
CA VAL A 92 -5.85 -15.87 6.10
C VAL A 92 -7.02 -15.71 5.14
N SER A 93 -6.86 -14.89 4.10
CA SER A 93 -7.92 -14.58 3.14
C SER A 93 -7.30 -14.15 1.81
N GLU A 94 -6.93 -15.15 0.99
CA GLU A 94 -6.26 -14.95 -0.30
C GLU A 94 -7.05 -13.99 -1.23
N ASP A 95 -8.38 -14.08 -1.21
CA ASP A 95 -9.25 -13.21 -2.00
C ASP A 95 -9.17 -11.73 -1.55
N ALA A 96 -9.07 -11.44 -0.25
CA ALA A 96 -8.86 -10.09 0.25
C ALA A 96 -7.46 -9.57 -0.12
N TYR A 97 -6.44 -10.43 -0.03
CA TYR A 97 -5.08 -10.12 -0.46
C TYR A 97 -5.02 -9.77 -1.95
N ARG A 98 -5.61 -10.61 -2.80
CA ARG A 98 -5.67 -10.36 -4.25
C ARG A 98 -6.44 -9.08 -4.57
N ARG A 99 -7.61 -8.89 -3.96
CA ARG A 99 -8.40 -7.66 -4.14
C ARG A 99 -7.65 -6.40 -3.75
N HIS A 100 -6.84 -6.45 -2.69
CA HIS A 100 -6.01 -5.32 -2.28
C HIS A 100 -5.11 -4.86 -3.43
N TYR A 101 -4.32 -5.78 -3.99
CA TYR A 101 -3.39 -5.45 -5.08
C TYR A 101 -4.08 -5.13 -6.39
N ASP A 102 -5.15 -5.84 -6.75
CA ASP A 102 -5.91 -5.58 -7.97
C ASP A 102 -6.54 -4.18 -7.97
N LYS A 103 -7.15 -3.77 -6.85
CA LYS A 103 -7.71 -2.41 -6.72
C LYS A 103 -6.60 -1.36 -6.80
N LEU A 104 -5.46 -1.60 -6.16
CA LEU A 104 -4.31 -0.70 -6.20
C LEU A 104 -3.77 -0.58 -7.63
N ALA A 105 -3.50 -1.70 -8.30
CA ALA A 105 -2.96 -1.73 -9.66
C ALA A 105 -3.91 -1.09 -10.68
N LYS A 106 -5.22 -1.35 -10.62
CA LYS A 106 -6.22 -0.72 -11.49
C LYS A 106 -6.25 0.80 -11.30
N SER A 107 -6.26 1.28 -10.06
CA SER A 107 -6.23 2.70 -9.77
C SER A 107 -4.94 3.36 -10.28
N TYR A 108 -3.81 2.69 -10.07
CA TYR A 108 -2.50 3.17 -10.49
C TYR A 108 -2.39 3.23 -12.02
N ALA A 109 -2.78 2.16 -12.74
CA ALA A 109 -2.79 2.10 -14.20
C ALA A 109 -3.68 3.20 -14.81
N ALA A 110 -4.87 3.45 -14.23
CA ALA A 110 -5.72 4.56 -14.66
C ALA A 110 -5.06 5.93 -14.47
N SER A 111 -4.29 6.10 -13.40
CA SER A 111 -3.52 7.33 -13.15
C SER A 111 -2.36 7.49 -14.14
N LEU A 112 -1.65 6.39 -14.49
CA LEU A 112 -0.61 6.38 -15.54
C LEU A 112 -1.20 6.73 -16.91
N THR A 113 -2.35 6.16 -17.26
CA THR A 113 -3.04 6.48 -18.53
C THR A 113 -3.36 7.97 -18.65
N LYS A 114 -3.79 8.61 -17.57
CA LYS A 114 -4.02 10.06 -17.56
C LYS A 114 -2.74 10.86 -17.76
N ALA A 115 -1.62 10.44 -17.14
CA ALA A 115 -0.32 11.08 -17.32
C ALA A 115 0.20 10.93 -18.77
N PHE A 116 0.02 9.75 -19.38
CA PHE A 116 0.31 9.54 -20.79
C PHE A 116 -0.51 10.49 -21.69
N GLY A 117 -1.81 10.62 -21.44
CA GLY A 117 -2.67 11.56 -22.18
C GLY A 117 -2.27 13.03 -22.05
N ARG A 118 -1.52 13.41 -21.01
CA ARG A 118 -0.92 14.75 -20.84
C ARG A 118 0.49 14.87 -21.43
N GLY A 119 1.05 13.81 -22.03
CA GLY A 119 2.40 13.79 -22.56
C GLY A 119 3.52 13.73 -21.51
N GLU A 120 3.20 13.35 -20.27
CA GLU A 120 4.16 13.30 -19.15
C GLU A 120 4.96 11.99 -19.10
N MET A 121 4.63 11.01 -19.94
CA MET A 121 5.30 9.72 -20.00
C MET A 121 5.13 9.05 -21.38
N SER A 122 6.01 8.10 -21.68
CA SER A 122 5.98 7.32 -22.91
C SER A 122 4.81 6.33 -22.93
N ASP A 123 4.43 5.87 -24.12
CA ASP A 123 3.46 4.79 -24.33
C ASP A 123 3.98 3.45 -23.76
N GLY A 124 3.07 2.56 -23.42
CA GLY A 124 3.36 1.21 -22.93
C GLY A 124 2.20 0.57 -22.20
N ASP A 125 2.39 -0.66 -21.74
CA ASP A 125 1.40 -1.37 -20.96
C ASP A 125 1.30 -0.77 -19.54
N MET A 126 0.26 0.03 -19.33
CA MET A 126 0.04 0.74 -18.06
C MET A 126 -0.25 -0.20 -16.89
N MET A 127 -0.79 -1.39 -17.15
CA MET A 127 -1.02 -2.37 -16.10
C MET A 127 0.29 -3.03 -15.64
N VAL A 128 1.15 -3.41 -16.58
CA VAL A 128 2.49 -3.95 -16.26
C VAL A 128 3.33 -2.90 -15.53
N ARG A 129 3.31 -1.65 -16.00
CA ARG A 129 4.00 -0.54 -15.32
C ARG A 129 3.48 -0.31 -13.90
N ALA A 130 2.16 -0.35 -13.71
CA ALA A 130 1.56 -0.21 -12.38
C ALA A 130 2.05 -1.32 -11.43
N TRP A 131 2.03 -2.58 -11.86
CA TRP A 131 2.52 -3.69 -11.04
C TRP A 131 4.02 -3.58 -10.73
N ALA A 132 4.84 -3.17 -11.70
CA ALA A 132 6.29 -2.99 -11.51
C ALA A 132 6.59 -1.88 -10.47
N ILE A 133 5.92 -0.72 -10.60
CA ILE A 133 6.12 0.42 -9.68
C ILE A 133 5.58 0.06 -8.27
N ILE A 134 4.43 -0.59 -8.18
CA ILE A 134 3.87 -1.05 -6.90
C ILE A 134 4.82 -2.05 -6.23
N GLY A 135 5.34 -3.03 -6.97
CA GLY A 135 6.30 -4.01 -6.44
C GLY A 135 7.57 -3.34 -5.92
N MET A 136 8.13 -2.41 -6.67
CA MET A 136 9.29 -1.62 -6.24
C MET A 136 8.98 -0.87 -4.93
N ASN A 137 7.87 -0.13 -4.87
CA ASN A 137 7.48 0.64 -3.68
C ASN A 137 7.29 -0.26 -2.46
N ILE A 138 6.63 -1.42 -2.62
CA ILE A 138 6.41 -2.37 -1.53
C ILE A 138 7.73 -2.85 -0.94
N PHE A 139 8.69 -3.25 -1.78
CA PHE A 139 9.97 -3.76 -1.29
C PHE A 139 10.87 -2.64 -0.75
N LEU A 140 10.82 -1.43 -1.30
CA LEU A 140 11.50 -0.26 -0.72
C LEU A 140 10.88 0.11 0.64
N GLY A 141 9.54 0.12 0.74
CA GLY A 141 8.83 0.34 1.99
C GLY A 141 9.14 -0.72 3.06
N LEU A 142 9.21 -1.99 2.67
CA LEU A 142 9.58 -3.08 3.56
C LEU A 142 11.03 -2.92 4.05
N ARG A 143 11.97 -2.72 3.13
CA ARG A 143 13.40 -2.63 3.45
C ARG A 143 13.75 -1.39 4.26
N PHE A 144 13.25 -0.21 3.87
CA PHE A 144 13.65 1.08 4.43
C PHE A 144 12.58 1.73 5.32
N GLY A 145 11.40 1.16 5.39
CA GLY A 145 10.32 1.62 6.26
C GLY A 145 10.07 0.68 7.45
N VAL A 146 10.20 -0.64 7.26
CA VAL A 146 9.90 -1.63 8.31
C VAL A 146 11.15 -2.23 8.95
N TRP A 147 12.16 -2.64 8.13
CA TRP A 147 13.34 -3.35 8.63
C TRP A 147 14.47 -2.42 9.07
N ASP A 148 14.68 -1.32 8.35
CA ASP A 148 15.80 -0.39 8.60
C ASP A 148 15.36 1.05 8.34
N GLU A 149 15.13 1.79 9.40
CA GLU A 149 14.69 3.18 9.34
C GLU A 149 15.82 4.20 9.27
N SER A 150 17.09 3.75 9.23
CA SER A 150 18.25 4.64 9.25
C SER A 150 18.43 5.45 7.96
N ALA A 151 17.93 4.92 6.82
CA ALA A 151 18.07 5.56 5.52
C ALA A 151 17.13 6.76 5.36
N ASP A 152 17.60 7.83 4.73
CA ASP A 152 16.76 8.99 4.37
C ASP A 152 15.76 8.60 3.26
N PRO A 153 14.44 8.71 3.48
CA PRO A 153 13.43 8.42 2.46
C PRO A 153 13.61 9.25 1.17
N ALA A 154 14.09 10.49 1.28
CA ALA A 154 14.33 11.34 0.12
C ALA A 154 15.45 10.79 -0.77
N HIS A 155 16.53 10.31 -0.17
CA HIS A 155 17.62 9.65 -0.89
C HIS A 155 17.16 8.38 -1.61
N ILE A 156 16.36 7.55 -0.94
CA ILE A 156 15.81 6.33 -1.56
C ILE A 156 14.85 6.68 -2.72
N ALA A 157 14.06 7.74 -2.55
CA ALA A 157 13.16 8.22 -3.60
C ALA A 157 13.94 8.72 -4.82
N ASP A 158 15.06 9.43 -4.63
CA ASP A 158 15.92 9.88 -5.72
C ASP A 158 16.53 8.70 -6.49
N ALA A 159 17.01 7.68 -5.81
CA ALA A 159 17.52 6.46 -6.44
C ALA A 159 16.42 5.68 -7.18
N GLY A 160 15.24 5.55 -6.57
CA GLY A 160 14.10 4.86 -7.16
C GLY A 160 13.56 5.56 -8.41
N ILE A 161 13.43 6.88 -8.39
CA ILE A 161 12.95 7.62 -9.55
C ILE A 161 13.98 7.64 -10.70
N ALA A 162 15.27 7.68 -10.39
CA ALA A 162 16.32 7.55 -11.40
C ALA A 162 16.23 6.20 -12.15
N LEU A 163 15.96 5.11 -11.43
CA LEU A 163 15.70 3.80 -12.05
C LEU A 163 14.48 3.82 -12.98
N ILE A 164 13.40 4.48 -12.60
CA ILE A 164 12.18 4.59 -13.42
C ILE A 164 12.42 5.44 -14.67
N SER A 165 13.10 6.57 -14.54
CA SER A 165 13.25 7.55 -15.63
C SER A 165 14.42 7.23 -16.58
N GLU A 166 15.50 6.67 -16.08
CA GLU A 166 16.74 6.47 -16.82
C GLU A 166 17.03 5.00 -17.14
N GLY A 167 16.47 4.07 -16.32
CA GLY A 167 16.77 2.65 -16.39
C GLY A 167 18.20 2.33 -15.92
N LEU A 168 18.77 1.23 -16.44
CA LEU A 168 20.10 0.71 -16.10
C LEU A 168 21.14 0.96 -17.20
N ARG A 169 20.85 1.81 -18.17
CA ARG A 169 21.79 2.08 -19.27
C ARG A 169 22.97 2.90 -18.76
N PRO A 170 24.21 2.57 -19.17
CA PRO A 170 25.38 3.43 -18.92
C PRO A 170 25.12 4.84 -19.44
N ARG A 171 25.57 5.83 -18.71
CA ARG A 171 25.60 7.24 -19.16
C ARG A 171 26.79 7.49 -20.05
#